data_fbc8c56aa88f892c07a4d94e04b642ff
#
_entry.id   fbc8c56aa88f892c07a4d94e04b642ff
#
_cell.length_a   1.000
_cell.length_b   1.000
_cell.length_c   1.000
_cell.angle_alpha   90.00
_cell.angle_beta   90.00
_cell.angle_gamma   90.00
#
_symmetry.space_group_name_H-M   'P 1'
#
loop_
_entity.id
_entity.type
_entity.pdbx_description
1 polymer ?
#
loop_
_entity_poly.entity_id
_entity_poly.type
_entity_poly.pdbx_seq_one_letter_code
_entity_poly.pdbx_strand_id
1 'polypeptide(L)'
;MRVDATGGGAAVLGMLLVLSLFAIGVIRHPASIDGTGKPLFVRDVALVLTYGAAGIWVRRQRLSKVGIALSVGAAVGLALGAAHIANHVVESFVPLRGRMVHLVLGAGHMLLMLALFCVAGSVAWARTRSTGFAVVGGLWCAMLAVLIALAFAFTSNLAFEARALLRLQDAFLASGMRDPGAFLVRNSLEAASEALVTMPALAMLLSFAGGLANAWMSGRSRSTALAAACLMPVVFAAGALSLGFADSLERAERPPFVMTGLLLAGLSLAGVHPTWSALRRA
;
A
#
# COMPACT_ATOMS: atom_id res chain seq x y z
N MET A 1 -23.38 -7.55 19.75
CA MET A 1 -22.46 -6.59 19.10
C MET A 1 -22.26 -7.04 17.65
N ARG A 2 -22.79 -6.33 16.65
CA ARG A 2 -22.56 -6.71 15.24
C ARG A 2 -21.14 -6.26 14.86
N VAL A 3 -20.30 -7.21 14.48
CA VAL A 3 -18.95 -6.93 13.99
C VAL A 3 -19.04 -6.02 12.77
N ASP A 4 -18.26 -4.94 12.76
CA ASP A 4 -18.18 -4.01 11.62
C ASP A 4 -17.39 -4.67 10.47
N ALA A 5 -18.12 -5.43 9.64
CA ALA A 5 -17.52 -6.16 8.52
C ALA A 5 -16.91 -5.23 7.44
N THR A 6 -17.23 -3.93 7.47
CA THR A 6 -16.70 -2.96 6.50
C THR A 6 -15.35 -2.38 6.87
N GLY A 7 -14.88 -2.61 8.09
CA GLY A 7 -13.60 -2.09 8.58
C GLY A 7 -13.59 -0.58 8.86
N GLY A 8 -14.75 0.10 8.80
CA GLY A 8 -14.83 1.54 9.02
C GLY A 8 -14.40 1.94 10.44
N GLY A 9 -14.71 1.10 11.44
CA GLY A 9 -14.23 1.28 12.81
C GLY A 9 -12.71 1.17 12.92
N ALA A 10 -12.12 0.20 12.23
CA ALA A 10 -10.67 0.03 12.20
C ALA A 10 -9.96 1.23 11.56
N ALA A 11 -10.54 1.81 10.49
CA ALA A 11 -9.98 3.03 9.87
C ALA A 11 -10.00 4.22 10.82
N VAL A 12 -11.10 4.43 11.56
CA VAL A 12 -11.20 5.52 12.54
C VAL A 12 -10.20 5.33 13.68
N LEU A 13 -10.07 4.12 14.20
CA LEU A 13 -9.08 3.82 15.24
C LEU A 13 -7.65 3.99 14.71
N GLY A 14 -7.37 3.51 13.51
CA GLY A 14 -6.08 3.69 12.84
C GLY A 14 -5.74 5.16 12.64
N MET A 15 -6.70 5.98 12.17
CA MET A 15 -6.54 7.42 12.06
C MET A 15 -6.17 8.06 13.40
N LEU A 16 -6.94 7.77 14.47
CA LEU A 16 -6.68 8.34 15.79
C LEU A 16 -5.28 7.95 16.30
N LEU A 17 -4.91 6.70 16.13
CA LEU A 17 -3.59 6.21 16.54
C LEU A 17 -2.47 6.88 15.76
N VAL A 18 -2.55 6.95 14.44
CA VAL A 18 -1.53 7.58 13.58
C VAL A 18 -1.39 9.08 13.91
N LEU A 19 -2.50 9.81 14.07
CA LEU A 19 -2.46 11.22 14.45
C LEU A 19 -1.85 11.43 15.84
N SER A 20 -2.16 10.55 16.79
CA SER A 20 -1.54 10.60 18.12
C SER A 20 -0.04 10.37 18.06
N LEU A 21 0.42 9.41 17.25
CA LEU A 21 1.84 9.12 17.06
C LEU A 21 2.57 10.27 16.34
N PHE A 22 1.95 10.89 15.34
CA PHE A 22 2.48 12.11 14.70
C PHE A 22 2.65 13.23 15.72
N ALA A 23 1.63 13.49 16.55
CA ALA A 23 1.69 14.51 17.58
C ALA A 23 2.79 14.21 18.61
N ILE A 24 2.87 12.98 19.10
CA ILE A 24 3.92 12.55 20.05
C ILE A 24 5.32 12.74 19.44
N GLY A 25 5.51 12.33 18.17
CA GLY A 25 6.77 12.49 17.48
C GLY A 25 7.21 13.93 17.38
N VAL A 26 6.32 14.83 16.96
CA VAL A 26 6.58 16.27 16.84
C VAL A 26 6.79 16.95 18.20
N ILE A 27 6.01 16.58 19.21
CA ILE A 27 6.18 17.15 20.57
C ILE A 27 7.55 16.75 21.17
N ARG A 28 7.96 15.50 20.96
CA ARG A 28 9.29 15.02 21.47
C ARG A 28 10.45 15.60 20.66
N HIS A 29 10.25 15.81 19.36
CA HIS A 29 11.31 16.23 18.43
C HIS A 29 10.80 17.38 17.53
N PRO A 30 10.60 18.59 18.06
CA PRO A 30 10.00 19.71 17.32
C PRO A 30 10.79 20.12 16.07
N ALA A 31 12.10 19.91 16.05
CA ALA A 31 12.93 20.18 14.88
C ALA A 31 12.59 19.29 13.66
N SER A 32 11.80 18.23 13.84
CA SER A 32 11.33 17.37 12.73
C SER A 32 10.43 18.09 11.73
N ILE A 33 9.72 19.13 12.16
CA ILE A 33 8.82 19.94 11.32
C ILE A 33 9.42 21.28 10.88
N ASP A 34 10.71 21.51 11.11
CA ASP A 34 11.37 22.73 10.63
C ASP A 34 11.53 22.69 9.10
N GLY A 35 11.51 23.87 8.47
CA GLY A 35 11.67 24.00 7.03
C GLY A 35 10.65 23.19 6.22
N THR A 36 11.12 22.23 5.44
CA THR A 36 10.27 21.38 4.58
C THR A 36 9.44 20.35 5.34
N GLY A 37 9.70 20.12 6.64
CA GLY A 37 8.94 19.19 7.46
C GLY A 37 7.50 19.64 7.75
N LYS A 38 7.28 20.96 7.86
CA LYS A 38 5.94 21.52 8.16
C LYS A 38 4.90 21.24 7.08
N PRO A 39 5.14 21.48 5.80
CA PRO A 39 4.16 21.14 4.75
C PRO A 39 3.93 19.63 4.63
N LEU A 40 4.94 18.81 4.85
CA LEU A 40 4.79 17.34 4.92
C LEU A 40 3.82 16.94 6.03
N PHE A 41 4.06 17.40 7.24
CA PHE A 41 3.23 17.11 8.40
C PHE A 41 1.76 17.53 8.17
N VAL A 42 1.52 18.75 7.66
CA VAL A 42 0.16 19.23 7.37
C VAL A 42 -0.53 18.37 6.32
N ARG A 43 0.19 18.00 5.26
CA ARG A 43 -0.34 17.11 4.21
C ARG A 43 -0.71 15.74 4.76
N ASP A 44 0.15 15.13 5.55
CA ASP A 44 -0.06 13.79 6.10
C ASP A 44 -1.22 13.77 7.09
N VAL A 45 -1.31 14.78 7.94
CA VAL A 45 -2.47 14.97 8.83
C VAL A 45 -3.77 15.06 8.02
N ALA A 46 -3.78 15.86 6.94
CA ALA A 46 -4.97 16.01 6.09
C ALA A 46 -5.35 14.69 5.40
N LEU A 47 -4.38 13.93 4.90
CA LEU A 47 -4.61 12.62 4.28
C LEU A 47 -5.14 11.60 5.30
N VAL A 48 -4.54 11.52 6.49
CA VAL A 48 -5.00 10.61 7.55
C VAL A 48 -6.41 10.97 8.03
N LEU A 49 -6.73 12.26 8.16
CA LEU A 49 -8.10 12.73 8.46
C LEU A 49 -9.09 12.33 7.36
N THR A 50 -8.69 12.43 6.10
CA THR A 50 -9.52 12.00 4.95
C THR A 50 -9.81 10.49 5.03
N TYR A 51 -8.83 9.68 5.41
CA TYR A 51 -9.02 8.24 5.59
C TYR A 51 -9.99 7.93 6.74
N GLY A 52 -9.88 8.65 7.84
CA GLY A 52 -10.83 8.52 8.96
C GLY A 52 -12.25 8.94 8.59
N ALA A 53 -12.39 10.04 7.85
CA ALA A 53 -13.69 10.49 7.33
C ALA A 53 -14.32 9.47 6.39
N ALA A 54 -13.51 8.86 5.49
CA ALA A 54 -13.93 7.74 4.66
C ALA A 54 -14.39 6.56 5.53
N GLY A 55 -13.69 6.25 6.63
CA GLY A 55 -14.07 5.22 7.59
C GLY A 55 -15.43 5.44 8.20
N ILE A 56 -15.75 6.69 8.57
CA ILE A 56 -17.07 7.07 9.10
C ILE A 56 -18.16 6.87 8.04
N TRP A 57 -17.89 7.29 6.82
CA TRP A 57 -18.81 7.13 5.69
C TRP A 57 -19.07 5.66 5.37
N VAL A 58 -18.03 4.85 5.32
CA VAL A 58 -18.07 3.40 5.02
C VAL A 58 -18.97 2.65 6.00
N ARG A 59 -18.98 3.00 7.28
CA ARG A 59 -19.86 2.36 8.29
C ARG A 59 -21.35 2.47 7.97
N ARG A 60 -21.73 3.44 7.14
CA ARG A 60 -23.13 3.66 6.74
C ARG A 60 -23.55 2.80 5.54
N GLN A 61 -22.60 2.17 4.82
CA GLN A 61 -22.83 1.46 3.54
C GLN A 61 -23.12 -0.05 3.65
N ARG A 62 -23.65 -0.53 4.77
CA ARG A 62 -23.65 -1.96 5.17
C ARG A 62 -24.38 -2.93 4.24
N LEU A 63 -25.42 -2.52 3.49
CA LEU A 63 -26.32 -3.40 2.74
C LEU A 63 -26.28 -3.18 1.21
N SER A 64 -25.37 -2.39 0.71
CA SER A 64 -25.22 -2.08 -0.71
C SER A 64 -24.12 -2.91 -1.38
N LYS A 65 -24.08 -2.93 -2.71
CA LYS A 65 -22.95 -3.51 -3.47
C LYS A 65 -21.62 -2.84 -3.07
N VAL A 66 -21.67 -1.55 -2.71
CA VAL A 66 -20.54 -0.82 -2.13
C VAL A 66 -20.10 -1.48 -0.83
N GLY A 67 -21.02 -1.76 0.09
CA GLY A 67 -20.71 -2.44 1.37
C GLY A 67 -20.06 -3.80 1.19
N ILE A 68 -20.44 -4.56 0.17
CA ILE A 68 -19.79 -5.83 -0.17
C ILE A 68 -18.33 -5.61 -0.61
N ALA A 69 -18.08 -4.65 -1.52
CA ALA A 69 -16.74 -4.33 -1.99
C ALA A 69 -15.85 -3.84 -0.84
N LEU A 70 -16.39 -2.97 0.03
CA LEU A 70 -15.69 -2.45 1.20
C LEU A 70 -15.36 -3.55 2.22
N SER A 71 -16.25 -4.53 2.43
CA SER A 71 -15.98 -5.67 3.31
C SER A 71 -14.85 -6.56 2.78
N VAL A 72 -14.80 -6.76 1.46
CA VAL A 72 -13.68 -7.46 0.81
C VAL A 72 -12.38 -6.69 0.99
N GLY A 73 -12.42 -5.39 0.68
CA GLY A 73 -11.26 -4.50 0.86
C GLY A 73 -10.77 -4.47 2.30
N ALA A 74 -11.69 -4.45 3.27
CA ALA A 74 -11.35 -4.48 4.69
C ALA A 74 -10.64 -5.79 5.08
N ALA A 75 -11.17 -6.95 4.69
CA ALA A 75 -10.58 -8.24 5.02
C ALA A 75 -9.16 -8.36 4.44
N VAL A 76 -8.98 -8.00 3.17
CA VAL A 76 -7.67 -8.06 2.51
C VAL A 76 -6.73 -6.99 3.06
N GLY A 77 -7.23 -5.78 3.35
CA GLY A 77 -6.43 -4.69 3.92
C GLY A 77 -5.91 -4.99 5.32
N LEU A 78 -6.72 -5.61 6.17
CA LEU A 78 -6.28 -6.08 7.50
C LEU A 78 -5.21 -7.18 7.37
N ALA A 79 -5.38 -8.13 6.44
CA ALA A 79 -4.39 -9.16 6.18
C ALA A 79 -3.08 -8.57 5.66
N LEU A 80 -3.15 -7.59 4.75
CA LEU A 80 -1.98 -6.89 4.22
C LEU A 80 -1.29 -6.06 5.31
N GLY A 81 -2.06 -5.36 6.15
CA GLY A 81 -1.53 -4.64 7.31
C GLY A 81 -0.77 -5.56 8.27
N ALA A 82 -1.31 -6.75 8.57
CA ALA A 82 -0.63 -7.76 9.37
C ALA A 82 0.65 -8.27 8.70
N ALA A 83 0.64 -8.46 7.38
CA ALA A 83 1.83 -8.84 6.62
C ALA A 83 2.91 -7.74 6.65
N HIS A 84 2.52 -6.46 6.58
CA HIS A 84 3.44 -5.33 6.77
C HIS A 84 4.08 -5.32 8.15
N ILE A 85 3.30 -5.54 9.20
CA ILE A 85 3.82 -5.67 10.58
C ILE A 85 4.84 -6.80 10.64
N ALA A 86 4.48 -7.98 10.13
CA ALA A 86 5.37 -9.15 10.15
C ALA A 86 6.69 -8.88 9.41
N ASN A 87 6.62 -8.31 8.21
CA ASN A 87 7.80 -7.93 7.44
C ASN A 87 8.67 -6.92 8.21
N HIS A 88 8.06 -5.87 8.75
CA HIS A 88 8.78 -4.85 9.51
C HIS A 88 9.43 -5.42 10.78
N VAL A 89 8.77 -6.35 11.48
CA VAL A 89 9.35 -7.07 12.64
C VAL A 89 10.55 -7.90 12.20
N VAL A 90 10.43 -8.65 11.12
CA VAL A 90 11.54 -9.46 10.61
C VAL A 90 12.72 -8.57 10.23
N GLU A 91 12.51 -7.53 9.44
CA GLU A 91 13.58 -6.60 9.03
C GLU A 91 14.20 -5.85 10.21
N SER A 92 13.40 -5.54 11.24
CA SER A 92 13.87 -4.71 12.37
C SER A 92 14.50 -5.51 13.49
N PHE A 93 14.04 -6.73 13.75
CA PHE A 93 14.35 -7.46 14.98
C PHE A 93 15.08 -8.79 14.73
N VAL A 94 15.02 -9.34 13.51
CA VAL A 94 15.75 -10.57 13.18
C VAL A 94 17.13 -10.19 12.62
N PRO A 95 18.22 -10.74 13.15
CA PRO A 95 19.57 -10.47 12.65
C PRO A 95 19.80 -11.19 11.31
N LEU A 96 19.24 -10.65 10.24
CA LEU A 96 19.40 -11.18 8.90
C LEU A 96 20.82 -10.89 8.40
N ARG A 97 21.56 -11.93 8.04
CA ARG A 97 22.90 -11.80 7.47
C ARG A 97 22.83 -11.91 5.94
N GLY A 98 23.35 -10.90 5.27
CA GLY A 98 23.53 -10.87 3.83
C GLY A 98 22.49 -10.04 3.06
N ARG A 99 23.01 -9.25 2.12
CA ARG A 99 22.22 -8.34 1.25
C ARG A 99 21.12 -9.09 0.47
N MET A 100 21.40 -10.33 0.04
CA MET A 100 20.45 -11.15 -0.72
C MET A 100 19.20 -11.52 0.09
N VAL A 101 19.34 -11.76 1.40
CA VAL A 101 18.18 -12.10 2.26
C VAL A 101 17.23 -10.90 2.36
N HIS A 102 17.74 -9.69 2.54
CA HIS A 102 16.93 -8.46 2.56
C HIS A 102 16.24 -8.23 1.21
N LEU A 103 16.94 -8.45 0.09
CA LEU A 103 16.35 -8.34 -1.24
C LEU A 103 15.21 -9.34 -1.46
N VAL A 104 15.39 -10.59 -1.08
CA VAL A 104 14.37 -11.64 -1.24
C VAL A 104 13.15 -11.35 -0.37
N LEU A 105 13.35 -10.91 0.88
CA LEU A 105 12.25 -10.57 1.78
C LEU A 105 11.49 -9.33 1.28
N GLY A 106 12.18 -8.27 0.90
CA GLY A 106 11.56 -7.06 0.37
C GLY A 106 10.80 -7.33 -0.94
N ALA A 107 11.41 -8.07 -1.88
CA ALA A 107 10.76 -8.46 -3.12
C ALA A 107 9.55 -9.37 -2.86
N GLY A 108 9.67 -10.35 -1.98
CA GLY A 108 8.59 -11.25 -1.60
C GLY A 108 7.41 -10.49 -0.97
N HIS A 109 7.70 -9.52 -0.09
CA HIS A 109 6.68 -8.66 0.49
C HIS A 109 6.00 -7.78 -0.55
N MET A 110 6.75 -7.18 -1.46
CA MET A 110 6.20 -6.40 -2.58
C MET A 110 5.29 -7.25 -3.45
N LEU A 111 5.72 -8.47 -3.82
CA LEU A 111 4.92 -9.42 -4.59
C LEU A 111 3.62 -9.78 -3.88
N LEU A 112 3.68 -10.05 -2.59
CA LEU A 112 2.50 -10.35 -1.77
C LEU A 112 1.51 -9.17 -1.76
N MET A 113 2.00 -7.96 -1.61
CA MET A 113 1.20 -6.74 -1.62
C MET A 113 0.48 -6.56 -2.97
N LEU A 114 1.21 -6.68 -4.08
CA LEU A 114 0.64 -6.58 -5.43
C LEU A 114 -0.41 -7.66 -5.68
N ALA A 115 -0.13 -8.90 -5.26
CA ALA A 115 -1.09 -10.02 -5.36
C ALA A 115 -2.36 -9.75 -4.55
N LEU A 116 -2.24 -9.26 -3.31
CA LEU A 116 -3.39 -8.98 -2.46
C LEU A 116 -4.27 -7.86 -3.00
N PHE A 117 -3.71 -6.83 -3.65
CA PHE A 117 -4.51 -5.81 -4.34
C PHE A 117 -5.28 -6.40 -5.53
N CYS A 118 -4.65 -7.25 -6.34
CA CYS A 118 -5.35 -7.95 -7.42
C CYS A 118 -6.46 -8.87 -6.89
N VAL A 119 -6.21 -9.58 -5.79
CA VAL A 119 -7.20 -10.45 -5.12
C VAL A 119 -8.38 -9.63 -4.60
N ALA A 120 -8.13 -8.49 -3.94
CA ALA A 120 -9.20 -7.61 -3.47
C ALA A 120 -10.13 -7.19 -4.61
N GLY A 121 -9.58 -6.76 -5.75
CA GLY A 121 -10.34 -6.37 -6.93
C GLY A 121 -11.08 -7.55 -7.57
N SER A 122 -10.42 -8.69 -7.72
CA SER A 122 -11.00 -9.90 -8.29
C SER A 122 -12.19 -10.42 -7.48
N VAL A 123 -12.04 -10.51 -6.15
CA VAL A 123 -13.11 -10.97 -5.25
C VAL A 123 -14.25 -9.96 -5.16
N ALA A 124 -13.95 -8.65 -5.11
CA ALA A 124 -14.97 -7.61 -5.12
C ALA A 124 -15.78 -7.66 -6.42
N TRP A 125 -15.11 -7.81 -7.58
CA TRP A 125 -15.80 -7.99 -8.87
C TRP A 125 -16.65 -9.26 -8.89
N ALA A 126 -16.13 -10.39 -8.43
CA ALA A 126 -16.86 -11.65 -8.42
C ALA A 126 -18.20 -11.56 -7.66
N ARG A 127 -18.22 -10.78 -6.58
CA ARG A 127 -19.40 -10.59 -5.73
C ARG A 127 -20.34 -9.48 -6.23
N THR A 128 -19.83 -8.46 -6.90
CA THR A 128 -20.61 -7.28 -7.30
C THR A 128 -20.88 -7.21 -8.80
N ARG A 129 -20.10 -7.94 -9.60
CA ARG A 129 -20.10 -7.92 -11.08
C ARG A 129 -19.82 -6.52 -11.65
N SER A 130 -18.99 -5.73 -10.97
CA SER A 130 -18.66 -4.36 -11.36
C SER A 130 -17.18 -4.06 -11.13
N THR A 131 -16.52 -3.56 -12.16
CA THR A 131 -15.10 -3.11 -12.09
C THR A 131 -14.96 -1.86 -11.24
N GLY A 132 -15.95 -0.96 -11.22
CA GLY A 132 -15.94 0.20 -10.33
C GLY A 132 -15.92 -0.21 -8.85
N PHE A 133 -16.67 -1.24 -8.47
CA PHE A 133 -16.62 -1.75 -7.09
C PHE A 133 -15.35 -2.56 -6.79
N ALA A 134 -14.70 -3.16 -7.80
CA ALA A 134 -13.37 -3.73 -7.64
C ALA A 134 -12.36 -2.65 -7.23
N VAL A 135 -12.37 -1.50 -7.90
CA VAL A 135 -11.51 -0.35 -7.57
C VAL A 135 -11.79 0.19 -6.16
N VAL A 136 -13.08 0.33 -5.80
CA VAL A 136 -13.46 0.77 -4.44
C VAL A 136 -12.94 -0.18 -3.37
N GLY A 137 -13.05 -1.51 -3.61
CA GLY A 137 -12.50 -2.52 -2.70
C GLY A 137 -10.99 -2.42 -2.55
N GLY A 138 -10.27 -2.22 -3.66
CA GLY A 138 -8.82 -2.05 -3.65
C GLY A 138 -8.36 -0.78 -2.96
N LEU A 139 -9.00 0.34 -3.25
CA LEU A 139 -8.74 1.60 -2.57
C LEU A 139 -8.90 1.46 -1.06
N TRP A 140 -10.01 0.87 -0.61
CA TRP A 140 -10.28 0.66 0.80
C TRP A 140 -9.28 -0.30 1.46
N CYS A 141 -8.88 -1.36 0.76
CA CYS A 141 -7.82 -2.28 1.17
C CYS A 141 -6.51 -1.52 1.48
N ALA A 142 -6.05 -0.69 0.55
CA ALA A 142 -4.82 0.08 0.73
C ALA A 142 -4.93 1.09 1.88
N MET A 143 -6.04 1.81 1.99
CA MET A 143 -6.23 2.80 3.07
C MET A 143 -6.09 2.15 4.46
N LEU A 144 -6.71 0.99 4.67
CA LEU A 144 -6.60 0.25 5.93
C LEU A 144 -5.19 -0.30 6.16
N ALA A 145 -4.59 -0.91 5.14
CA ALA A 145 -3.25 -1.47 5.25
C ALA A 145 -2.21 -0.39 5.58
N VAL A 146 -2.29 0.78 4.94
CA VAL A 146 -1.38 1.91 5.19
C VAL A 146 -1.55 2.46 6.61
N LEU A 147 -2.78 2.65 7.10
CA LEU A 147 -2.99 3.11 8.48
C LEU A 147 -2.37 2.15 9.50
N ILE A 148 -2.52 0.84 9.30
CA ILE A 148 -1.93 -0.18 10.18
C ILE A 148 -0.40 -0.14 10.10
N ALA A 149 0.14 -0.10 8.87
CA ALA A 149 1.58 -0.05 8.64
C ALA A 149 2.22 1.20 9.27
N LEU A 150 1.62 2.38 9.10
CA LEU A 150 2.09 3.63 9.67
C LEU A 150 2.03 3.62 11.19
N ALA A 151 0.91 3.18 11.77
CA ALA A 151 0.78 3.07 13.21
C ALA A 151 1.89 2.20 13.82
N PHE A 152 2.18 1.06 13.19
CA PHE A 152 3.22 0.17 13.65
C PHE A 152 4.64 0.74 13.43
N ALA A 153 4.92 1.30 12.25
CA ALA A 153 6.23 1.87 11.92
C ALA A 153 6.59 3.04 12.84
N PHE A 154 5.65 3.97 13.07
CA PHE A 154 5.87 5.07 14.00
C PHE A 154 6.05 4.60 15.43
N THR A 155 5.22 3.66 15.90
CA THR A 155 5.39 3.07 17.24
C THR A 155 6.76 2.42 17.39
N SER A 156 7.19 1.63 16.39
CA SER A 156 8.49 0.97 16.37
C SER A 156 9.65 1.97 16.41
N ASN A 157 9.58 3.01 15.57
CA ASN A 157 10.64 4.02 15.49
C ASN A 157 10.73 4.86 16.78
N LEU A 158 9.59 5.22 17.39
CA LEU A 158 9.57 5.97 18.64
C LEU A 158 9.96 5.14 19.87
N ALA A 159 9.63 3.84 19.87
CA ALA A 159 9.95 2.94 20.97
C ALA A 159 11.41 2.43 20.94
N PHE A 160 11.99 2.31 19.72
CA PHE A 160 13.31 1.72 19.50
C PHE A 160 14.20 2.66 18.67
N GLU A 161 14.25 3.95 19.06
CA GLU A 161 14.96 5.02 18.35
C GLU A 161 16.41 4.66 17.99
N ALA A 162 17.18 4.15 18.97
CA ALA A 162 18.58 3.79 18.75
C ALA A 162 18.73 2.71 17.66
N ARG A 163 17.81 1.74 17.61
CA ARG A 163 17.84 0.68 16.62
C ARG A 163 17.38 1.15 15.25
N ALA A 164 16.36 2.00 15.20
CA ALA A 164 15.91 2.63 13.97
C ALA A 164 17.03 3.50 13.36
N LEU A 165 17.75 4.25 14.20
CA LEU A 165 18.86 5.08 13.76
C LEU A 165 20.03 4.26 13.21
N LEU A 166 20.37 3.12 13.82
CA LEU A 166 21.41 2.23 13.29
C LEU A 166 21.10 1.74 11.86
N ARG A 167 19.83 1.51 11.55
CA ARG A 167 19.41 1.10 10.19
C ARG A 167 19.47 2.24 9.19
N LEU A 168 19.27 3.46 9.64
CA LEU A 168 19.18 4.67 8.82
C LEU A 168 20.42 5.55 8.96
N GLN A 169 21.53 5.01 9.48
CA GLN A 169 22.74 5.79 9.81
C GLN A 169 23.28 6.56 8.62
N ASP A 170 23.38 5.95 7.45
CA ASP A 170 23.88 6.60 6.25
C ASP A 170 22.95 7.73 5.79
N ALA A 171 21.63 7.51 5.85
CA ALA A 171 20.64 8.53 5.53
C ALA A 171 20.65 9.68 6.56
N PHE A 172 20.84 9.37 7.84
CA PHE A 172 20.99 10.39 8.89
C PHE A 172 22.20 11.26 8.63
N LEU A 173 23.36 10.67 8.37
CA LEU A 173 24.59 11.41 8.07
C LEU A 173 24.44 12.27 6.80
N ALA A 174 23.80 11.75 5.77
CA ALA A 174 23.55 12.48 4.52
C ALA A 174 22.52 13.62 4.68
N SER A 175 21.61 13.55 5.67
CA SER A 175 20.58 14.56 5.90
C SER A 175 21.11 15.89 6.43
N GLY A 176 22.30 15.88 7.05
CA GLY A 176 22.87 17.05 7.75
C GLY A 176 22.13 17.47 9.03
N MET A 177 21.11 16.71 9.46
CA MET A 177 20.40 16.99 10.70
C MET A 177 21.27 16.68 11.92
N ARG A 178 21.15 17.49 12.97
CA ARG A 178 21.92 17.32 14.22
C ARG A 178 21.20 16.46 15.27
N ASP A 179 19.86 16.47 15.24
CA ASP A 179 19.01 15.71 16.16
C ASP A 179 18.58 14.39 15.51
N PRO A 180 19.07 13.23 16.00
CA PRO A 180 18.72 11.92 15.48
C PRO A 180 17.23 11.61 15.60
N GLY A 181 16.59 12.01 16.71
CA GLY A 181 15.15 11.79 16.92
C GLY A 181 14.31 12.62 15.95
N ALA A 182 14.67 13.88 15.73
CA ALA A 182 14.02 14.73 14.72
C ALA A 182 14.19 14.17 13.31
N PHE A 183 15.36 13.61 12.98
CA PHE A 183 15.57 12.92 11.71
C PHE A 183 14.63 11.71 11.56
N LEU A 184 14.54 10.85 12.58
CA LEU A 184 13.66 9.66 12.52
C LEU A 184 12.20 10.03 12.33
N VAL A 185 11.69 11.03 13.05
CA VAL A 185 10.31 11.50 12.90
C VAL A 185 10.11 12.06 11.50
N ARG A 186 11.01 12.90 11.01
CA ARG A 186 10.93 13.48 9.66
C ARG A 186 10.97 12.41 8.57
N ASN A 187 11.91 11.48 8.64
CA ASN A 187 12.01 10.37 7.69
C ASN A 187 10.74 9.50 7.71
N SER A 188 10.13 9.32 8.88
CA SER A 188 8.86 8.60 9.00
C SER A 188 7.69 9.37 8.38
N LEU A 189 7.65 10.71 8.48
CA LEU A 189 6.66 11.55 7.81
C LEU A 189 6.84 11.51 6.27
N GLU A 190 8.08 11.56 5.78
CA GLU A 190 8.36 11.46 4.34
C GLU A 190 7.87 10.11 3.78
N ALA A 191 8.19 9.01 4.45
CA ALA A 191 7.69 7.68 4.09
C ALA A 191 6.16 7.58 4.19
N ALA A 192 5.53 8.20 5.20
CA ALA A 192 4.09 8.24 5.35
C ALA A 192 3.44 9.00 4.20
N SER A 193 3.97 10.16 3.84
CA SER A 193 3.53 10.97 2.70
C SER A 193 3.50 10.19 1.40
N GLU A 194 4.55 9.43 1.13
CA GLU A 194 4.65 8.59 -0.04
C GLU A 194 3.64 7.45 0.01
N ALA A 195 3.58 6.71 1.11
CA ALA A 195 2.67 5.57 1.27
C ALA A 195 1.19 5.95 1.20
N LEU A 196 0.80 7.07 1.84
CA LEU A 196 -0.57 7.57 1.84
C LEU A 196 -1.09 7.95 0.44
N VAL A 197 -0.24 8.23 -0.52
CA VAL A 197 -0.63 8.59 -1.89
C VAL A 197 -0.41 7.41 -2.84
N THR A 198 0.77 6.80 -2.81
CA THR A 198 1.17 5.80 -3.82
C THR A 198 0.46 4.47 -3.64
N MET A 199 0.26 4.02 -2.39
CA MET A 199 -0.38 2.73 -2.13
C MET A 199 -1.85 2.69 -2.58
N PRO A 200 -2.71 3.68 -2.27
CA PRO A 200 -4.06 3.73 -2.82
C PRO A 200 -4.11 3.80 -4.35
N ALA A 201 -3.22 4.60 -4.97
CA ALA A 201 -3.17 4.69 -6.42
C ALA A 201 -2.81 3.33 -7.05
N LEU A 202 -1.79 2.66 -6.53
CA LEU A 202 -1.38 1.33 -6.98
C LEU A 202 -2.49 0.30 -6.76
N ALA A 203 -3.13 0.33 -5.60
CA ALA A 203 -4.23 -0.59 -5.27
C ALA A 203 -5.44 -0.41 -6.19
N MET A 204 -5.80 0.83 -6.55
CA MET A 204 -6.87 1.07 -7.52
C MET A 204 -6.55 0.45 -8.87
N LEU A 205 -5.33 0.62 -9.38
CA LEU A 205 -4.89 0.07 -10.66
C LEU A 205 -4.88 -1.46 -10.65
N LEU A 206 -4.27 -2.07 -9.63
CA LEU A 206 -4.16 -3.51 -9.53
C LEU A 206 -5.52 -4.18 -9.28
N SER A 207 -6.38 -3.56 -8.48
CA SER A 207 -7.73 -4.05 -8.25
C SER A 207 -8.62 -3.93 -9.48
N PHE A 208 -8.45 -2.87 -10.28
CA PHE A 208 -9.08 -2.76 -11.59
C PHE A 208 -8.62 -3.89 -12.52
N ALA A 209 -7.31 -4.14 -12.60
CA ALA A 209 -6.74 -5.22 -13.40
C ALA A 209 -7.25 -6.59 -12.93
N GLY A 210 -7.28 -6.85 -11.62
CA GLY A 210 -7.84 -8.07 -11.04
C GLY A 210 -9.33 -8.26 -11.34
N GLY A 211 -10.11 -7.18 -11.27
CA GLY A 211 -11.52 -7.18 -11.64
C GLY A 211 -11.75 -7.47 -13.13
N LEU A 212 -10.97 -6.85 -14.03
CA LEU A 212 -11.01 -7.10 -15.47
C LEU A 212 -10.60 -8.53 -15.81
N ALA A 213 -9.53 -9.05 -15.19
CA ALA A 213 -9.11 -10.42 -15.41
C ALA A 213 -10.23 -11.41 -15.06
N ASN A 214 -10.91 -11.18 -13.93
CA ASN A 214 -12.03 -12.02 -13.52
C ASN A 214 -13.26 -11.85 -14.46
N ALA A 215 -13.54 -10.64 -14.94
CA ALA A 215 -14.58 -10.38 -15.92
C ALA A 215 -14.33 -11.13 -17.23
N TRP A 216 -13.09 -11.08 -17.72
CA TRP A 216 -12.69 -11.75 -18.95
C TRP A 216 -12.74 -13.28 -18.83
N MET A 217 -12.40 -13.81 -17.65
CA MET A 217 -12.34 -15.25 -17.38
C MET A 217 -13.66 -15.84 -16.88
N SER A 218 -14.70 -15.04 -16.67
CA SER A 218 -15.99 -15.51 -16.16
C SER A 218 -16.71 -16.52 -17.07
N GLY A 219 -16.24 -16.70 -18.33
CA GLY A 219 -16.65 -17.76 -19.25
C GLY A 219 -15.68 -18.95 -19.31
N ARG A 220 -14.55 -18.94 -18.59
CA ARG A 220 -13.53 -19.98 -18.58
C ARG A 220 -13.44 -20.71 -17.24
N SER A 221 -12.77 -21.87 -17.21
CA SER A 221 -12.69 -22.70 -15.99
C SER A 221 -12.04 -21.92 -14.83
N ARG A 222 -12.50 -22.16 -13.60
CA ARG A 222 -12.01 -21.49 -12.38
C ARG A 222 -10.49 -21.61 -12.18
N SER A 223 -9.86 -22.70 -12.66
CA SER A 223 -8.41 -22.93 -12.56
C SER A 223 -7.58 -21.95 -13.39
N THR A 224 -8.02 -21.64 -14.62
CA THR A 224 -7.38 -20.62 -15.47
C THR A 224 -7.53 -19.21 -14.91
N ALA A 225 -8.66 -18.92 -14.25
CA ALA A 225 -8.91 -17.64 -13.60
C ALA A 225 -7.94 -17.40 -12.43
N LEU A 226 -7.75 -18.42 -11.60
CA LEU A 226 -6.86 -18.35 -10.45
C LEU A 226 -5.38 -18.25 -10.90
N ALA A 227 -4.99 -19.05 -11.90
CA ALA A 227 -3.64 -19.02 -12.44
C ALA A 227 -3.28 -17.64 -13.04
N ALA A 228 -4.19 -17.03 -13.80
CA ALA A 228 -3.95 -15.70 -14.35
C ALA A 228 -3.95 -14.59 -13.27
N ALA A 229 -4.81 -14.69 -12.25
CA ALA A 229 -4.80 -13.75 -11.12
C ALA A 229 -3.50 -13.85 -10.29
N CYS A 230 -2.89 -15.02 -10.21
CA CYS A 230 -1.60 -15.21 -9.56
C CYS A 230 -0.41 -14.86 -10.45
N LEU A 231 -0.51 -15.06 -11.78
CA LEU A 231 0.57 -14.76 -12.73
C LEU A 231 0.74 -13.26 -13.00
N MET A 232 -0.35 -12.49 -13.01
CA MET A 232 -0.28 -11.05 -13.27
C MET A 232 0.61 -10.29 -12.28
N PRO A 233 0.50 -10.46 -10.95
CA PRO A 233 1.40 -9.80 -10.01
C PRO A 233 2.85 -10.29 -10.14
N VAL A 234 3.07 -11.56 -10.51
CA VAL A 234 4.43 -12.08 -10.73
C VAL A 234 5.09 -11.45 -11.96
N VAL A 235 4.35 -11.33 -13.06
CA VAL A 235 4.83 -10.65 -14.28
C VAL A 235 5.07 -9.16 -14.03
N PHE A 236 4.18 -8.52 -13.27
CA PHE A 236 4.33 -7.11 -12.89
C PHE A 236 5.55 -6.88 -12.00
N ALA A 237 5.78 -7.74 -11.03
CA ALA A 237 6.91 -7.63 -10.13
C ALA A 237 8.23 -8.03 -10.81
N ALA A 238 8.23 -9.02 -11.70
CA ALA A 238 9.39 -9.34 -12.53
C ALA A 238 9.76 -8.16 -13.45
N GLY A 239 8.74 -7.49 -14.03
CA GLY A 239 8.94 -6.26 -14.80
C GLY A 239 9.48 -5.11 -13.94
N ALA A 240 8.95 -4.92 -12.73
CA ALA A 240 9.42 -3.90 -11.78
C ALA A 240 10.85 -4.16 -11.32
N LEU A 241 11.16 -5.41 -10.99
CA LEU A 241 12.51 -5.83 -10.61
C LEU A 241 13.50 -5.65 -11.76
N SER A 242 13.14 -6.02 -13.00
CA SER A 242 14.02 -5.84 -14.15
C SER A 242 14.28 -4.37 -14.47
N LEU A 243 13.28 -3.49 -14.32
CA LEU A 243 13.45 -2.05 -14.50
C LEU A 243 14.22 -1.41 -13.34
N GLY A 244 13.99 -1.85 -12.09
CA GLY A 244 14.75 -1.39 -10.93
C GLY A 244 16.20 -1.88 -10.91
N PHE A 245 16.49 -3.06 -11.46
CA PHE A 245 17.86 -3.53 -11.65
C PHE A 245 18.62 -2.77 -12.75
N ALA A 246 17.94 -2.35 -13.81
CA ALA A 246 18.55 -1.53 -14.87
C ALA A 246 18.91 -0.13 -14.35
N ASP A 247 18.09 0.45 -13.47
CA ASP A 247 18.32 1.78 -12.91
C ASP A 247 19.31 1.79 -11.73
N SER A 248 19.49 0.68 -11.03
CA SER A 248 20.45 0.58 -9.92
C SER A 248 21.90 0.56 -10.39
N LEU A 249 22.15 0.37 -11.70
CA LEU A 249 23.46 0.50 -12.33
C LEU A 249 23.80 1.95 -12.70
N GLU A 250 22.80 2.84 -12.78
CA GLU A 250 23.00 4.27 -13.05
C GLU A 250 22.14 5.15 -12.12
N ARG A 251 22.67 5.43 -10.89
CA ARG A 251 22.25 6.51 -9.95
C ARG A 251 20.76 6.85 -9.79
N ALA A 252 20.21 6.36 -8.76
CA ALA A 252 19.49 6.89 -7.56
C ALA A 252 18.72 8.22 -7.63
N GLU A 253 17.94 8.60 -8.66
CA GLU A 253 17.13 9.82 -8.51
C GLU A 253 15.72 9.85 -9.16
N ARG A 254 15.15 8.77 -9.69
CA ARG A 254 13.83 8.88 -10.35
C ARG A 254 12.81 7.78 -10.04
N PRO A 255 12.15 7.81 -8.86
CA PRO A 255 11.02 6.92 -8.54
C PRO A 255 9.83 7.00 -9.53
N PRO A 256 9.45 8.15 -10.12
CA PRO A 256 8.22 8.25 -10.91
C PRO A 256 8.27 7.50 -12.25
N PHE A 257 9.45 7.31 -12.84
CA PHE A 257 9.57 6.61 -14.13
C PHE A 257 9.32 5.10 -14.05
N VAL A 258 9.67 4.48 -12.93
CA VAL A 258 9.39 3.05 -12.70
C VAL A 258 7.88 2.82 -12.62
N MET A 259 7.15 3.68 -11.94
CA MET A 259 5.69 3.61 -11.84
C MET A 259 5.00 3.79 -13.20
N THR A 260 5.49 4.72 -14.04
CA THR A 260 4.94 4.95 -15.38
C THR A 260 5.23 3.76 -16.32
N GLY A 261 6.41 3.18 -16.26
CA GLY A 261 6.77 1.98 -17.02
C GLY A 261 5.93 0.75 -16.62
N LEU A 262 5.68 0.58 -15.32
CA LEU A 262 4.80 -0.46 -14.78
C LEU A 262 3.34 -0.27 -15.24
N LEU A 263 2.86 0.96 -15.26
CA LEU A 263 1.53 1.34 -15.75
C LEU A 263 1.38 0.98 -17.24
N LEU A 264 2.35 1.35 -18.07
CA LEU A 264 2.34 1.09 -19.50
C LEU A 264 2.49 -0.41 -19.81
N ALA A 265 3.35 -1.13 -19.10
CA ALA A 265 3.51 -2.58 -19.24
C ALA A 265 2.23 -3.33 -18.81
N GLY A 266 1.61 -2.93 -17.70
CA GLY A 266 0.34 -3.50 -17.22
C GLY A 266 -0.81 -3.28 -18.18
N LEU A 267 -0.93 -2.09 -18.77
CA LEU A 267 -1.94 -1.77 -19.77
C LEU A 267 -1.71 -2.53 -21.09
N SER A 268 -0.45 -2.72 -21.49
CA SER A 268 -0.07 -3.45 -22.70
C SER A 268 -0.30 -4.95 -22.55
N LEU A 269 0.00 -5.53 -21.40
CA LEU A 269 -0.19 -6.96 -21.10
C LEU A 269 -1.64 -7.33 -20.79
N ALA A 270 -2.46 -6.39 -20.30
CA ALA A 270 -3.88 -6.60 -20.07
C ALA A 270 -4.68 -6.86 -21.36
N GLY A 271 -4.02 -6.80 -22.52
CA GLY A 271 -4.61 -7.20 -23.80
C GLY A 271 -5.88 -6.39 -24.12
N VAL A 272 -5.78 -5.07 -24.05
CA VAL A 272 -6.89 -4.16 -24.40
C VAL A 272 -7.42 -4.43 -25.83
N HIS A 273 -6.62 -5.09 -26.68
CA HIS A 273 -6.92 -5.27 -28.08
C HIS A 273 -8.08 -6.27 -28.40
N PRO A 274 -8.29 -7.40 -27.68
CA PRO A 274 -9.40 -8.29 -28.03
C PRO A 274 -10.76 -7.89 -27.44
N THR A 275 -10.77 -7.12 -26.33
CA THR A 275 -12.02 -6.77 -25.63
C THR A 275 -12.82 -5.68 -26.31
N TRP A 276 -12.18 -4.75 -27.04
CA TRP A 276 -12.87 -3.73 -27.82
C TRP A 276 -13.67 -4.30 -29.00
N SER A 277 -13.21 -5.38 -29.59
CA SER A 277 -13.94 -6.05 -30.68
C SER A 277 -15.15 -6.87 -30.18
N ALA A 278 -15.11 -7.38 -28.96
CA ALA A 278 -16.22 -8.09 -28.33
C ALA A 278 -17.32 -7.13 -27.83
N LEU A 279 -16.93 -5.96 -27.29
CA LEU A 279 -17.88 -4.92 -26.84
C LEU A 279 -18.61 -4.22 -27.99
N ARG A 280 -18.07 -4.24 -29.22
CA ARG A 280 -18.78 -3.70 -30.40
C ARG A 280 -19.80 -4.66 -31.00
N ARG A 281 -19.88 -5.91 -30.54
CA ARG A 281 -20.81 -6.93 -31.03
C ARG A 281 -21.93 -7.28 -30.05
N ALA A 282 -21.94 -6.69 -28.88
CA ALA A 282 -22.99 -6.74 -27.86
C ALA A 282 -23.76 -5.41 -27.83
#